data_8c0d9487e277e4986672e7977fbb4b74
#
_entry.id   8c0d9487e277e4986672e7977fbb4b74
#
_cell.length_a   1.000
_cell.length_b   1.000
_cell.length_c   1.000
_cell.angle_alpha   90.00
_cell.angle_beta   90.00
_cell.angle_gamma   90.00
#
_symmetry.space_group_name_H-M   'P 1'
#
loop_
_entity.id
_entity.type
_entity.pdbx_description
1 polymer ?
#
loop_
_entity_poly.entity_id
_entity_poly.type
_entity_poly.pdbx_seq_one_letter_code
_entity_poly.pdbx_strand_id
1 'polypeptide(L)'
;MDTTLRDGEQTSGVFVPHEKLMIARMLLEDLKVDRIEVASARVSDGELNAVRMICDWAARHDLLSRVEVLGFVDGGVSADWIHQAGGRVINLLTKGSEKHCRYQLKKTLEEHAGDILQVVEYAHTLGMEVNVYLEDWSNGIKDSPEYVFGLIDRLKDSGIRRFMLPDTLGVLNPLQVIEYMRKMKKRYPDLHFDFHAHNDYDLAVSNVLAAVLSGVKGLHTTINGLGERAGNAPLASVQAILKDHFHAVTNIDESRLNEVSRVVESYSGVVIPANKPIVGNSVFTQVAGVHADGDNKNNLYCNDLLPERFGRVREYALGKTSGKANIRKNL
;
A
#
# COMPACT_ATOMS: atom_id res chain seq x y z
N MET A 1 -0.56 3.26 4.68
CA MET A 1 -1.01 4.05 3.50
C MET A 1 -1.60 3.11 2.47
N ASP A 2 -2.72 3.45 1.89
CA ASP A 2 -3.27 2.73 0.74
C ASP A 2 -2.89 3.44 -0.57
N THR A 3 -2.39 2.71 -1.56
CA THR A 3 -1.94 3.24 -2.86
C THR A 3 -2.76 2.71 -4.03
N THR A 4 -3.99 2.24 -3.77
CA THR A 4 -4.90 1.69 -4.81
C THR A 4 -5.13 2.69 -5.95
N LEU A 5 -5.30 3.98 -5.62
CA LEU A 5 -5.60 5.04 -6.57
C LEU A 5 -4.37 5.63 -7.30
N ARG A 6 -3.18 5.11 -7.02
CA ARG A 6 -1.96 5.49 -7.75
C ARG A 6 -1.27 4.25 -8.30
N ASP A 7 -0.65 3.41 -7.44
CA ASP A 7 0.07 2.20 -7.87
C ASP A 7 -0.92 1.11 -8.33
N GLY A 8 -2.06 1.00 -7.66
CA GLY A 8 -3.12 0.10 -8.07
C GLY A 8 -3.65 0.34 -9.49
N GLU A 9 -3.51 1.54 -10.03
CA GLU A 9 -3.86 1.87 -11.43
C GLU A 9 -2.76 1.55 -12.44
N GLN A 10 -1.58 1.13 -12.00
CA GLN A 10 -0.52 0.65 -12.91
C GLN A 10 -0.83 -0.77 -13.41
N THR A 11 -2.08 -1.00 -13.80
CA THR A 11 -2.64 -2.23 -14.37
C THR A 11 -3.39 -1.92 -15.66
N SER A 12 -4.14 -2.89 -16.20
CA SER A 12 -5.01 -2.67 -17.37
C SER A 12 -6.28 -1.87 -17.07
N GLY A 13 -6.64 -1.69 -15.80
CA GLY A 13 -7.82 -0.94 -15.37
C GLY A 13 -7.44 0.45 -14.87
N VAL A 14 -8.19 1.45 -15.30
CA VAL A 14 -8.07 2.84 -14.83
C VAL A 14 -9.41 3.30 -14.27
N PHE A 15 -9.39 4.08 -13.19
CA PHE A 15 -10.59 4.65 -12.60
C PHE A 15 -10.89 6.02 -13.19
N VAL A 16 -12.17 6.28 -13.47
CA VAL A 16 -12.59 7.64 -13.82
C VAL A 16 -12.68 8.53 -12.56
N PRO A 17 -12.64 9.87 -12.66
CA PRO A 17 -12.56 10.76 -11.51
C PRO A 17 -13.60 10.52 -10.41
N HIS A 18 -14.84 10.19 -10.77
CA HIS A 18 -15.89 9.87 -9.79
C HIS A 18 -15.67 8.55 -9.06
N GLU A 19 -15.12 7.55 -9.74
CA GLU A 19 -14.74 6.27 -9.13
C GLU A 19 -13.57 6.46 -8.14
N LYS A 20 -12.57 7.26 -8.52
CA LYS A 20 -11.46 7.64 -7.62
C LYS A 20 -11.99 8.34 -6.37
N LEU A 21 -12.88 9.30 -6.50
CA LEU A 21 -13.51 9.95 -5.36
C LEU A 21 -14.30 8.96 -4.49
N MET A 22 -15.06 8.05 -5.09
CA MET A 22 -15.83 7.04 -4.35
C MET A 22 -14.88 6.12 -3.57
N ILE A 23 -13.85 5.59 -4.22
CA ILE A 23 -12.84 4.73 -3.56
C ILE A 23 -12.11 5.50 -2.45
N ALA A 24 -11.68 6.75 -2.69
CA ALA A 24 -11.02 7.57 -1.68
C ALA A 24 -11.89 7.76 -0.43
N ARG A 25 -13.19 8.00 -0.61
CA ARG A 25 -14.16 8.08 0.50
C ARG A 25 -14.27 6.77 1.26
N MET A 26 -14.46 5.66 0.56
CA MET A 26 -14.54 4.35 1.19
C MET A 26 -13.27 4.00 1.96
N LEU A 27 -12.10 4.35 1.44
CA LEU A 27 -10.82 4.13 2.11
C LEU A 27 -10.69 4.96 3.40
N LEU A 28 -11.08 6.23 3.39
CA LEU A 28 -10.88 7.15 4.51
C LEU A 28 -12.03 7.13 5.52
N GLU A 29 -13.29 7.03 5.08
CA GLU A 29 -14.49 7.06 5.95
C GLU A 29 -14.91 5.67 6.41
N ASP A 30 -15.02 4.71 5.49
CA ASP A 30 -15.53 3.36 5.77
C ASP A 30 -14.43 2.46 6.35
N LEU A 31 -13.32 2.26 5.63
CA LEU A 31 -12.18 1.45 6.08
C LEU A 31 -11.30 2.16 7.10
N LYS A 32 -11.28 3.50 7.11
CA LYS A 32 -10.49 4.34 8.03
C LYS A 32 -8.99 4.10 7.93
N VAL A 33 -8.46 3.88 6.70
CA VAL A 33 -7.02 3.82 6.48
C VAL A 33 -6.37 5.15 6.88
N ASP A 34 -5.14 5.12 7.37
CA ASP A 34 -4.50 6.34 7.90
C ASP A 34 -4.20 7.38 6.80
N ARG A 35 -3.80 6.94 5.61
CA ARG A 35 -3.42 7.80 4.47
C ARG A 35 -3.73 7.09 3.15
N ILE A 36 -3.98 7.89 2.11
CA ILE A 36 -4.16 7.39 0.73
C ILE A 36 -3.26 8.15 -0.23
N GLU A 37 -2.70 7.46 -1.22
CA GLU A 37 -2.01 8.06 -2.35
C GLU A 37 -2.91 7.96 -3.59
N VAL A 38 -3.30 9.11 -4.16
CA VAL A 38 -4.47 9.18 -5.04
C VAL A 38 -4.16 9.35 -6.52
N ALA A 39 -2.94 9.75 -6.88
CA ALA A 39 -2.55 9.98 -8.27
C ALA A 39 -1.04 10.16 -8.42
N SER A 40 -0.58 10.13 -9.69
CA SER A 40 0.71 10.70 -10.09
C SER A 40 0.48 12.07 -10.72
N ALA A 41 1.27 13.07 -10.34
CA ALA A 41 1.17 14.41 -10.88
C ALA A 41 1.45 14.44 -12.40
N ARG A 42 0.78 15.36 -13.10
CA ARG A 42 1.05 15.68 -14.52
C ARG A 42 0.75 14.58 -15.53
N VAL A 43 -0.02 13.56 -15.16
CA VAL A 43 -0.38 12.49 -16.09
C VAL A 43 -1.43 12.93 -17.10
N SER A 44 -2.52 13.57 -16.63
CA SER A 44 -3.61 14.04 -17.48
C SER A 44 -4.51 15.07 -16.78
N ASP A 45 -5.36 15.75 -17.56
CA ASP A 45 -6.40 16.63 -17.02
C ASP A 45 -7.45 15.84 -16.20
N GLY A 46 -7.70 14.59 -16.57
CA GLY A 46 -8.57 13.68 -15.81
C GLY A 46 -8.03 13.41 -14.42
N GLU A 47 -6.71 13.17 -14.29
CA GLU A 47 -6.04 13.02 -12.99
C GLU A 47 -6.08 14.31 -12.17
N LEU A 48 -5.84 15.47 -12.81
CA LEU A 48 -5.96 16.76 -12.12
C LEU A 48 -7.36 16.97 -11.54
N ASN A 49 -8.39 16.65 -12.32
CA ASN A 49 -9.78 16.75 -11.89
C ASN A 49 -10.07 15.78 -10.74
N ALA A 50 -9.62 14.54 -10.83
CA ALA A 50 -9.78 13.54 -9.78
C ALA A 50 -9.14 14.00 -8.46
N VAL A 51 -7.89 14.47 -8.50
CA VAL A 51 -7.18 14.99 -7.31
C VAL A 51 -7.92 16.18 -6.72
N ARG A 52 -8.38 17.12 -7.56
CA ARG A 52 -9.16 18.28 -7.10
C ARG A 52 -10.45 17.85 -6.39
N MET A 53 -11.21 16.94 -6.98
CA MET A 53 -12.44 16.43 -6.38
C MET A 53 -12.20 15.76 -5.02
N ILE A 54 -11.13 14.96 -4.92
CA ILE A 54 -10.76 14.28 -3.68
C ILE A 54 -10.29 15.29 -2.62
N CYS A 55 -9.42 16.23 -2.99
CA CYS A 55 -8.91 17.25 -2.07
C CYS A 55 -10.03 18.18 -1.57
N ASP A 56 -10.93 18.63 -2.45
CA ASP A 56 -12.09 19.45 -2.09
C ASP A 56 -13.04 18.73 -1.13
N TRP A 57 -13.27 17.44 -1.35
CA TRP A 57 -14.06 16.62 -0.46
C TRP A 57 -13.33 16.42 0.88
N ALA A 58 -12.06 16.02 0.86
CA ALA A 58 -11.26 15.76 2.05
C ALA A 58 -11.09 17.00 2.94
N ALA A 59 -10.95 18.20 2.34
CA ALA A 59 -10.87 19.45 3.07
C ALA A 59 -12.15 19.76 3.86
N ARG A 60 -13.32 19.42 3.33
CA ARG A 60 -14.62 19.61 4.01
C ARG A 60 -14.87 18.60 5.15
N HIS A 61 -14.04 17.54 5.24
CA HIS A 61 -14.17 16.46 6.24
C HIS A 61 -12.96 16.37 7.18
N ASP A 62 -12.07 17.38 7.19
CA ASP A 62 -10.83 17.42 7.99
C ASP A 62 -9.88 16.23 7.70
N LEU A 63 -9.89 15.72 6.46
CA LEU A 63 -9.10 14.57 6.02
C LEU A 63 -8.00 14.93 5.02
N LEU A 64 -7.83 16.22 4.66
CA LEU A 64 -6.92 16.63 3.59
C LEU A 64 -5.44 16.25 3.86
N SER A 65 -5.00 16.26 5.11
CA SER A 65 -3.66 15.85 5.51
C SER A 65 -3.38 14.35 5.33
N ARG A 66 -4.42 13.56 5.05
CA ARG A 66 -4.35 12.12 4.80
C ARG A 66 -4.34 11.77 3.30
N VAL A 67 -4.47 12.80 2.42
CA VAL A 67 -4.43 12.66 0.95
C VAL A 67 -3.06 13.06 0.45
N GLU A 68 -2.36 12.12 -0.16
CA GLU A 68 -1.00 12.27 -0.69
C GLU A 68 -1.01 12.09 -2.21
N VAL A 69 -0.11 12.77 -2.92
CA VAL A 69 0.01 12.69 -4.38
C VAL A 69 1.46 12.45 -4.75
N LEU A 70 1.73 11.51 -5.66
CA LEU A 70 3.06 11.28 -6.19
C LEU A 70 3.48 12.43 -7.10
N GLY A 71 4.64 12.99 -6.88
CA GLY A 71 5.27 14.01 -7.70
C GLY A 71 6.68 13.63 -8.12
N PHE A 72 7.25 14.41 -8.99
CA PHE A 72 8.57 14.15 -9.57
C PHE A 72 9.56 15.25 -9.20
N VAL A 73 10.86 14.93 -9.29
CA VAL A 73 11.96 15.89 -9.14
C VAL A 73 12.13 16.64 -10.46
N ASP A 74 11.28 17.64 -10.68
CA ASP A 74 11.11 18.35 -11.96
C ASP A 74 11.14 19.88 -11.82
N GLY A 75 11.92 20.38 -10.87
CA GLY A 75 12.06 21.81 -10.62
C GLY A 75 10.84 22.48 -9.96
N GLY A 76 9.90 21.68 -9.42
CA GLY A 76 8.73 22.20 -8.72
C GLY A 76 7.43 22.14 -9.52
N VAL A 77 7.45 21.74 -10.79
CA VAL A 77 6.25 21.69 -11.64
C VAL A 77 5.20 20.71 -11.09
N SER A 78 5.63 19.56 -10.56
CA SER A 78 4.73 18.63 -9.87
C SER A 78 4.15 19.23 -8.60
N ALA A 79 4.94 19.99 -7.82
CA ALA A 79 4.46 20.66 -6.61
C ALA A 79 3.39 21.70 -6.94
N ASP A 80 3.61 22.53 -7.98
CA ASP A 80 2.60 23.49 -8.46
C ASP A 80 1.31 22.80 -8.89
N TRP A 81 1.41 21.71 -9.65
CA TRP A 81 0.27 20.95 -10.13
C TRP A 81 -0.56 20.40 -8.95
N ILE A 82 0.11 19.81 -7.95
CA ILE A 82 -0.54 19.27 -6.75
C ILE A 82 -1.18 20.39 -5.93
N HIS A 83 -0.45 21.51 -5.74
CA HIS A 83 -0.95 22.66 -5.00
C HIS A 83 -2.20 23.28 -5.66
N GLN A 84 -2.20 23.42 -7.00
CA GLN A 84 -3.35 23.92 -7.78
C GLN A 84 -4.56 22.97 -7.69
N ALA A 85 -4.34 21.67 -7.52
CA ALA A 85 -5.39 20.69 -7.27
C ALA A 85 -5.91 20.70 -5.81
N GLY A 86 -5.35 21.54 -4.94
CA GLY A 86 -5.71 21.62 -3.53
C GLY A 86 -4.94 20.67 -2.60
N GLY A 87 -4.01 19.86 -3.14
CA GLY A 87 -3.18 18.94 -2.37
C GLY A 87 -2.21 19.66 -1.41
N ARG A 88 -1.83 18.99 -0.34
CA ARG A 88 -0.95 19.51 0.70
C ARG A 88 0.21 18.57 1.05
N VAL A 89 0.22 17.37 0.51
CA VAL A 89 1.28 16.38 0.74
C VAL A 89 1.77 15.86 -0.61
N ILE A 90 3.06 15.99 -0.86
CA ILE A 90 3.73 15.46 -2.04
C ILE A 90 4.63 14.29 -1.65
N ASN A 91 4.52 13.18 -2.38
CA ASN A 91 5.41 12.03 -2.32
C ASN A 91 6.38 12.14 -3.51
N LEU A 92 7.60 12.64 -3.30
CA LEU A 92 8.58 12.80 -4.36
C LEU A 92 9.17 11.46 -4.76
N LEU A 93 9.05 11.11 -6.03
CA LEU A 93 9.70 9.94 -6.61
C LEU A 93 11.16 10.27 -6.92
N THR A 94 12.09 9.67 -6.17
CA THR A 94 13.53 9.79 -6.36
C THR A 94 14.15 8.43 -6.66
N LYS A 95 15.46 8.37 -6.93
CA LYS A 95 16.15 7.11 -7.22
C LYS A 95 16.90 6.62 -5.98
N GLY A 96 16.53 5.43 -5.50
CA GLY A 96 17.10 4.77 -4.34
C GLY A 96 18.28 3.84 -4.65
N SER A 97 18.71 3.72 -5.92
CA SER A 97 19.89 2.97 -6.33
C SER A 97 20.84 3.80 -7.18
N GLU A 98 22.15 3.59 -7.04
CA GLU A 98 23.17 4.24 -7.88
C GLU A 98 22.95 3.92 -9.36
N LYS A 99 22.53 2.69 -9.65
CA LYS A 99 22.23 2.23 -11.02
C LYS A 99 21.18 3.11 -11.68
N HIS A 100 20.03 3.36 -11.03
CA HIS A 100 18.97 4.21 -11.59
C HIS A 100 19.40 5.67 -11.66
N CYS A 101 20.09 6.20 -10.64
CA CYS A 101 20.61 7.56 -10.68
C CYS A 101 21.56 7.77 -11.87
N ARG A 102 22.51 6.86 -12.03
CA ARG A 102 23.56 6.98 -13.04
C ARG A 102 23.07 6.74 -14.47
N TYR A 103 22.25 5.70 -14.69
CA TYR A 103 21.87 5.29 -16.06
C TYR A 103 20.57 5.91 -16.53
N GLN A 104 19.60 6.14 -15.65
CA GLN A 104 18.33 6.75 -16.00
C GLN A 104 18.37 8.27 -15.91
N LEU A 105 18.87 8.83 -14.79
CA LEU A 105 18.97 10.28 -14.62
C LEU A 105 20.24 10.87 -15.24
N LYS A 106 21.29 10.06 -15.41
CA LYS A 106 22.64 10.50 -15.84
C LYS A 106 23.25 11.55 -14.89
N LYS A 107 23.06 11.34 -13.58
CA LYS A 107 23.48 12.25 -12.51
C LYS A 107 24.40 11.55 -11.52
N THR A 108 25.20 12.35 -10.83
CA THR A 108 25.92 11.96 -9.62
C THR A 108 24.97 11.98 -8.42
N LEU A 109 25.40 11.40 -7.30
CA LEU A 109 24.68 11.48 -6.03
C LEU A 109 24.46 12.94 -5.59
N GLU A 110 25.48 13.77 -5.73
CA GLU A 110 25.47 15.20 -5.37
C GLU A 110 24.43 15.97 -6.16
N GLU A 111 24.43 15.81 -7.48
CA GLU A 111 23.48 16.46 -8.38
C GLU A 111 22.04 16.01 -8.08
N HIS A 112 21.83 14.71 -7.89
CA HIS A 112 20.51 14.17 -7.59
C HIS A 112 19.98 14.66 -6.23
N ALA A 113 20.83 14.64 -5.20
CA ALA A 113 20.46 15.18 -3.88
C ALA A 113 20.16 16.69 -3.95
N GLY A 114 20.95 17.45 -4.70
CA GLY A 114 20.73 18.87 -4.91
C GLY A 114 19.37 19.18 -5.55
N ASP A 115 19.01 18.44 -6.62
CA ASP A 115 17.72 18.60 -7.26
C ASP A 115 16.55 18.26 -6.33
N ILE A 116 16.69 17.20 -5.52
CA ILE A 116 15.66 16.82 -4.54
C ILE A 116 15.48 17.95 -3.51
N LEU A 117 16.59 18.44 -2.94
CA LEU A 117 16.55 19.52 -1.95
C LEU A 117 15.90 20.79 -2.49
N GLN A 118 16.18 21.16 -3.73
CA GLN A 118 15.54 22.31 -4.39
C GLN A 118 14.02 22.15 -4.45
N VAL A 119 13.53 20.96 -4.84
CA VAL A 119 12.08 20.70 -4.92
C VAL A 119 11.46 20.63 -3.54
N VAL A 120 12.14 20.04 -2.54
CA VAL A 120 11.69 20.00 -1.14
C VAL A 120 11.52 21.41 -0.59
N GLU A 121 12.54 22.27 -0.75
CA GLU A 121 12.49 23.67 -0.31
C GLU A 121 11.33 24.41 -1.00
N TYR A 122 11.20 24.25 -2.31
CA TYR A 122 10.11 24.87 -3.06
C TYR A 122 8.72 24.40 -2.56
N ALA A 123 8.52 23.10 -2.39
CA ALA A 123 7.25 22.56 -1.86
C ALA A 123 6.92 23.13 -0.46
N HIS A 124 7.93 23.29 0.39
CA HIS A 124 7.74 23.94 1.69
C HIS A 124 7.30 25.41 1.56
N THR A 125 7.78 26.17 0.56
CA THR A 125 7.29 27.55 0.32
C THR A 125 5.81 27.59 -0.06
N LEU A 126 5.29 26.49 -0.65
CA LEU A 126 3.86 26.32 -0.95
C LEU A 126 3.04 25.79 0.26
N GLY A 127 3.68 25.61 1.41
CA GLY A 127 3.04 25.04 2.61
C GLY A 127 2.72 23.55 2.51
N MET A 128 3.45 22.82 1.68
CA MET A 128 3.25 21.37 1.48
C MET A 128 4.16 20.56 2.41
N GLU A 129 3.66 19.42 2.88
CA GLU A 129 4.48 18.37 3.50
C GLU A 129 5.15 17.53 2.39
N VAL A 130 6.37 17.08 2.63
CA VAL A 130 7.15 16.30 1.67
C VAL A 130 7.53 14.95 2.25
N ASN A 131 7.23 13.89 1.51
CA ASN A 131 7.77 12.54 1.68
C ASN A 131 8.63 12.18 0.45
N VAL A 132 9.53 11.22 0.58
CA VAL A 132 10.42 10.82 -0.51
C VAL A 132 10.39 9.31 -0.70
N TYR A 133 10.05 8.85 -1.91
CA TYR A 133 10.28 7.48 -2.36
C TYR A 133 11.73 7.32 -2.83
N LEU A 134 12.41 6.32 -2.34
CA LEU A 134 13.71 5.87 -2.85
C LEU A 134 13.48 4.71 -3.83
N GLU A 135 12.97 4.99 -5.05
CA GLU A 135 12.67 3.97 -6.06
C GLU A 135 13.87 3.05 -6.29
N ASP A 136 13.61 1.74 -6.38
CA ASP A 136 14.64 0.69 -6.47
C ASP A 136 15.55 0.59 -5.23
N TRP A 137 15.04 1.01 -4.05
CA TRP A 137 15.77 0.93 -2.80
C TRP A 137 16.28 -0.49 -2.48
N SER A 138 15.51 -1.53 -2.78
CA SER A 138 15.89 -2.92 -2.52
C SER A 138 17.18 -3.32 -3.24
N ASN A 139 17.34 -2.98 -4.51
CA ASN A 139 18.59 -3.18 -5.23
C ASN A 139 19.66 -2.18 -4.76
N GLY A 140 19.28 -0.93 -4.46
CA GLY A 140 20.20 0.09 -3.94
C GLY A 140 20.89 -0.36 -2.66
N ILE A 141 20.16 -0.78 -1.64
CA ILE A 141 20.74 -1.19 -0.35
C ILE A 141 21.56 -2.49 -0.45
N LYS A 142 21.24 -3.34 -1.42
CA LYS A 142 21.96 -4.57 -1.71
C LYS A 142 23.27 -4.31 -2.45
N ASP A 143 23.22 -3.55 -3.53
CA ASP A 143 24.29 -3.46 -4.53
C ASP A 143 25.10 -2.14 -4.42
N SER A 144 24.54 -1.09 -3.83
CA SER A 144 25.15 0.24 -3.66
C SER A 144 24.73 0.92 -2.34
N PRO A 145 24.98 0.28 -1.17
CA PRO A 145 24.54 0.83 0.12
C PRO A 145 25.11 2.21 0.43
N GLU A 146 26.31 2.51 -0.02
CA GLU A 146 26.97 3.82 0.14
C GLU A 146 26.16 4.93 -0.55
N TYR A 147 25.60 4.63 -1.72
CA TYR A 147 24.69 5.55 -2.42
C TYR A 147 23.42 5.81 -1.59
N VAL A 148 22.75 4.75 -1.12
CA VAL A 148 21.53 4.88 -0.31
C VAL A 148 21.78 5.72 0.94
N PHE A 149 22.83 5.38 1.69
CA PHE A 149 23.19 6.12 2.89
C PHE A 149 23.63 7.55 2.59
N GLY A 150 24.44 7.73 1.55
CA GLY A 150 24.90 9.05 1.11
C GLY A 150 23.75 9.97 0.69
N LEU A 151 22.72 9.42 0.04
CA LEU A 151 21.52 10.17 -0.31
C LEU A 151 20.73 10.58 0.94
N ILE A 152 20.43 9.63 1.83
CA ILE A 152 19.68 9.92 3.07
C ILE A 152 20.44 10.90 3.97
N ASP A 153 21.76 10.78 4.10
CA ASP A 153 22.58 11.69 4.89
C ASP A 153 22.48 13.15 4.42
N ARG A 154 22.28 13.38 3.11
CA ARG A 154 22.07 14.72 2.53
C ARG A 154 20.65 15.24 2.70
N LEU A 155 19.67 14.33 2.80
CA LEU A 155 18.26 14.70 2.80
C LEU A 155 17.63 14.74 4.21
N LYS A 156 18.18 14.04 5.20
CA LYS A 156 17.54 13.79 6.51
C LYS A 156 17.18 15.05 7.30
N ASP A 157 17.91 16.15 7.11
CA ASP A 157 17.73 17.40 7.84
C ASP A 157 16.93 18.46 7.04
N SER A 158 16.35 18.08 5.90
CA SER A 158 15.65 19.00 4.99
C SER A 158 14.15 19.17 5.28
N GLY A 159 13.63 18.58 6.35
CA GLY A 159 12.20 18.63 6.67
C GLY A 159 11.36 17.57 5.97
N ILE A 160 11.97 16.59 5.27
CA ILE A 160 11.29 15.42 4.73
C ILE A 160 10.70 14.62 5.90
N ARG A 161 9.40 14.35 5.83
CA ARG A 161 8.67 13.71 6.93
C ARG A 161 8.83 12.20 6.94
N ARG A 162 8.84 11.55 5.76
CA ARG A 162 8.95 10.08 5.61
C ARG A 162 9.88 9.72 4.47
N PHE A 163 10.67 8.68 4.70
CA PHE A 163 11.46 8.01 3.67
C PHE A 163 10.78 6.69 3.34
N MET A 164 10.28 6.55 2.13
CA MET A 164 9.54 5.40 1.64
C MET A 164 10.50 4.47 0.92
N LEU A 165 10.59 3.23 1.37
CA LEU A 165 11.58 2.23 0.95
C LEU A 165 10.88 1.13 0.11
N PRO A 166 10.81 1.28 -1.23
CA PRO A 166 10.14 0.31 -2.07
C PRO A 166 11.04 -0.87 -2.45
N ASP A 167 10.50 -2.06 -2.32
CA ASP A 167 10.93 -3.24 -3.06
C ASP A 167 10.26 -3.22 -4.44
N THR A 168 10.76 -2.32 -5.30
CA THR A 168 10.15 -1.93 -6.57
C THR A 168 9.94 -3.12 -7.53
N LEU A 169 10.85 -4.09 -7.51
CA LEU A 169 10.79 -5.27 -8.36
C LEU A 169 10.41 -6.55 -7.59
N GLY A 170 10.00 -6.42 -6.34
CA GLY A 170 9.60 -7.53 -5.49
C GLY A 170 10.70 -8.58 -5.30
N VAL A 171 11.98 -8.17 -5.24
CA VAL A 171 13.15 -9.06 -5.26
C VAL A 171 13.60 -9.55 -3.90
N LEU A 172 13.11 -8.95 -2.82
CA LEU A 172 13.53 -9.30 -1.47
C LEU A 172 12.78 -10.54 -0.93
N ASN A 173 13.47 -11.29 -0.10
CA ASN A 173 12.85 -12.27 0.79
C ASN A 173 12.78 -11.71 2.23
N PRO A 174 12.00 -12.32 3.14
CA PRO A 174 11.81 -11.81 4.49
C PRO A 174 13.10 -11.64 5.32
N LEU A 175 14.09 -12.52 5.13
CA LEU A 175 15.37 -12.42 5.84
C LEU A 175 16.18 -11.19 5.39
N GLN A 176 16.17 -10.92 4.08
CA GLN A 176 16.80 -9.72 3.53
C GLN A 176 16.09 -8.44 3.98
N VAL A 177 14.76 -8.45 4.05
CA VAL A 177 14.00 -7.31 4.60
C VAL A 177 14.42 -7.04 6.04
N ILE A 178 14.48 -8.07 6.90
CA ILE A 178 14.95 -7.92 8.29
C ILE A 178 16.37 -7.35 8.34
N GLU A 179 17.28 -7.88 7.55
CA GLU A 179 18.67 -7.43 7.51
C GLU A 179 18.78 -5.96 7.12
N TYR A 180 18.16 -5.59 5.99
CA TYR A 180 18.30 -4.25 5.43
C TYR A 180 17.55 -3.18 6.24
N MET A 181 16.35 -3.48 6.72
CA MET A 181 15.61 -2.58 7.60
C MET A 181 16.33 -2.34 8.92
N ARG A 182 16.94 -3.38 9.51
CA ARG A 182 17.76 -3.21 10.71
C ARG A 182 18.99 -2.33 10.47
N LYS A 183 19.66 -2.45 9.29
CA LYS A 183 20.75 -1.54 8.90
C LYS A 183 20.27 -0.09 8.84
N MET A 184 19.10 0.14 8.19
CA MET A 184 18.49 1.47 8.10
C MET A 184 18.15 2.03 9.49
N LYS A 185 17.44 1.28 10.33
CA LYS A 185 17.04 1.71 11.67
C LYS A 185 18.22 1.92 12.62
N LYS A 186 19.28 1.12 12.50
CA LYS A 186 20.51 1.30 13.30
C LYS A 186 21.21 2.61 12.95
N ARG A 187 21.28 2.97 11.64
CA ARG A 187 21.94 4.19 11.18
C ARG A 187 21.09 5.43 11.41
N TYR A 188 19.77 5.30 11.27
CA TYR A 188 18.82 6.40 11.35
C TYR A 188 17.66 6.09 12.31
N PRO A 189 17.90 6.03 13.63
CA PRO A 189 16.91 5.59 14.62
C PRO A 189 15.69 6.52 14.66
N ASP A 190 15.87 7.81 14.39
CA ASP A 190 14.84 8.84 14.51
C ASP A 190 14.03 9.04 13.23
N LEU A 191 14.52 8.58 12.07
CA LEU A 191 13.81 8.74 10.82
C LEU A 191 12.59 7.82 10.73
N HIS A 192 11.55 8.34 10.09
CA HIS A 192 10.35 7.58 9.77
C HIS A 192 10.54 6.87 8.43
N PHE A 193 10.51 5.54 8.48
CA PHE A 193 10.53 4.71 7.28
C PHE A 193 9.17 4.06 7.03
N ASP A 194 8.71 4.13 5.77
CA ASP A 194 7.62 3.32 5.25
C ASP A 194 8.20 2.21 4.36
N PHE A 195 7.54 1.06 4.31
CA PHE A 195 7.89 -0.04 3.41
C PHE A 195 6.80 -0.29 2.39
N HIS A 196 7.19 -0.41 1.12
CA HIS A 196 6.33 -0.69 -0.01
C HIS A 196 6.82 -1.96 -0.72
N ALA A 197 5.96 -3.00 -0.81
CA ALA A 197 6.34 -4.31 -1.32
C ALA A 197 5.52 -4.69 -2.54
N HIS A 198 6.20 -4.87 -3.69
CA HIS A 198 5.64 -5.58 -4.84
C HIS A 198 5.65 -7.10 -4.63
N ASN A 199 4.79 -7.82 -5.38
CA ASN A 199 4.43 -9.21 -5.11
C ASN A 199 4.98 -10.21 -6.15
N ASP A 200 6.05 -9.87 -6.86
CA ASP A 200 6.56 -10.63 -8.00
C ASP A 200 6.93 -12.10 -7.67
N TYR A 201 7.41 -12.36 -6.45
CA TYR A 201 7.67 -13.72 -5.94
C TYR A 201 6.59 -14.24 -4.97
N ASP A 202 5.42 -13.59 -4.93
CA ASP A 202 4.34 -13.88 -3.96
C ASP A 202 4.79 -13.75 -2.48
N LEU A 203 5.76 -12.86 -2.22
CA LEU A 203 6.34 -12.63 -0.90
C LEU A 203 5.95 -11.29 -0.26
N ALA A 204 5.14 -10.48 -0.93
CA ALA A 204 4.84 -9.11 -0.45
C ALA A 204 4.29 -9.10 0.98
N VAL A 205 3.35 -9.97 1.31
CA VAL A 205 2.75 -10.04 2.67
C VAL A 205 3.79 -10.48 3.71
N SER A 206 4.61 -11.48 3.40
CA SER A 206 5.68 -11.94 4.32
C SER A 206 6.80 -10.91 4.47
N ASN A 207 7.09 -10.15 3.42
CA ASN A 207 8.05 -9.04 3.46
C ASN A 207 7.53 -7.87 4.31
N VAL A 208 6.23 -7.55 4.23
CA VAL A 208 5.59 -6.57 5.14
C VAL A 208 5.69 -7.02 6.58
N LEU A 209 5.42 -8.29 6.88
CA LEU A 209 5.58 -8.88 8.20
C LEU A 209 7.03 -8.69 8.73
N ALA A 210 8.02 -8.99 7.89
CA ALA A 210 9.43 -8.83 8.21
C ALA A 210 9.82 -7.35 8.47
N ALA A 211 9.24 -6.43 7.71
CA ALA A 211 9.44 -4.99 7.90
C ALA A 211 8.89 -4.50 9.25
N VAL A 212 7.70 -4.96 9.64
CA VAL A 212 7.09 -4.65 10.95
C VAL A 212 7.97 -5.17 12.10
N LEU A 213 8.43 -6.42 12.01
CA LEU A 213 9.38 -7.01 12.99
C LEU A 213 10.68 -6.22 13.11
N SER A 214 11.03 -5.46 12.08
CA SER A 214 12.25 -4.63 12.05
C SER A 214 12.00 -3.18 12.47
N GLY A 215 10.79 -2.83 12.93
CA GLY A 215 10.44 -1.52 13.47
C GLY A 215 10.11 -0.45 12.42
N VAL A 216 9.68 -0.84 11.22
CA VAL A 216 9.11 0.07 10.23
C VAL A 216 7.80 0.65 10.78
N LYS A 217 7.55 1.94 10.53
CA LYS A 217 6.38 2.66 11.09
C LYS A 217 5.22 2.80 10.12
N GLY A 218 5.48 2.73 8.81
CA GLY A 218 4.46 2.84 7.79
C GLY A 218 4.51 1.68 6.79
N LEU A 219 3.35 1.26 6.33
CA LEU A 219 3.20 0.18 5.36
C LEU A 219 2.35 0.65 4.20
N HIS A 220 2.74 0.29 2.99
CA HIS A 220 1.95 0.55 1.79
C HIS A 220 1.24 -0.72 1.34
N THR A 221 -0.05 -0.56 1.02
CA THR A 221 -0.92 -1.64 0.59
C THR A 221 -1.81 -1.18 -0.54
N THR A 222 -2.45 -2.11 -1.22
CA THR A 222 -3.55 -1.81 -2.14
C THR A 222 -4.74 -2.72 -1.88
N ILE A 223 -5.93 -2.26 -2.22
CA ILE A 223 -7.12 -3.10 -2.23
C ILE A 223 -6.91 -4.22 -3.25
N ASN A 224 -7.23 -5.44 -2.86
CA ASN A 224 -7.07 -6.67 -3.65
C ASN A 224 -5.63 -6.97 -4.09
N GLY A 225 -4.64 -6.20 -3.62
CA GLY A 225 -3.26 -6.33 -4.06
C GLY A 225 -3.02 -5.80 -5.48
N LEU A 226 -3.86 -4.87 -5.96
CA LEU A 226 -3.68 -4.24 -7.28
C LEU A 226 -2.31 -3.57 -7.39
N GLY A 227 -1.78 -3.49 -8.60
CA GLY A 227 -0.50 -2.84 -8.90
C GLY A 227 0.15 -3.40 -10.15
N GLU A 228 1.28 -2.84 -10.48
CA GLU A 228 2.05 -3.26 -11.65
C GLU A 228 2.49 -4.73 -11.53
N ARG A 229 2.55 -5.46 -12.64
CA ARG A 229 2.97 -6.88 -12.78
C ARG A 229 2.14 -7.83 -11.90
N ALA A 230 2.72 -8.33 -10.78
CA ALA A 230 2.04 -9.21 -9.82
C ALA A 230 1.32 -8.47 -8.69
N GLY A 231 1.34 -7.12 -8.73
CA GLY A 231 0.67 -6.26 -7.78
C GLY A 231 1.47 -5.98 -6.50
N ASN A 232 0.77 -5.58 -5.47
CA ASN A 232 1.29 -5.13 -4.17
C ASN A 232 0.81 -6.01 -3.02
N ALA A 233 1.29 -5.71 -1.82
CA ALA A 233 0.76 -6.30 -0.60
C ALA A 233 -0.73 -5.94 -0.42
N PRO A 234 -1.65 -6.92 -0.35
CA PRO A 234 -3.09 -6.65 -0.22
C PRO A 234 -3.45 -6.19 1.20
N LEU A 235 -4.21 -5.08 1.29
CA LEU A 235 -4.62 -4.48 2.57
C LEU A 235 -5.28 -5.50 3.50
N ALA A 236 -6.20 -6.33 3.00
CA ALA A 236 -6.93 -7.29 3.82
C ALA A 236 -6.01 -8.29 4.53
N SER A 237 -5.02 -8.86 3.81
CA SER A 237 -4.06 -9.80 4.39
C SER A 237 -3.12 -9.12 5.38
N VAL A 238 -2.63 -7.92 5.06
CA VAL A 238 -1.75 -7.15 5.94
C VAL A 238 -2.48 -6.78 7.23
N GLN A 239 -3.71 -6.27 7.14
CA GLN A 239 -4.52 -5.91 8.31
C GLN A 239 -4.78 -7.11 9.23
N ALA A 240 -5.16 -8.26 8.67
CA ALA A 240 -5.40 -9.47 9.46
C ALA A 240 -4.12 -9.91 10.22
N ILE A 241 -2.96 -9.92 9.53
CA ILE A 241 -1.68 -10.26 10.15
C ILE A 241 -1.30 -9.28 11.27
N LEU A 242 -1.46 -7.97 11.04
CA LEU A 242 -1.16 -6.96 12.05
C LEU A 242 -1.99 -7.19 13.32
N LYS A 243 -3.26 -7.50 13.18
CA LYS A 243 -4.16 -7.74 14.31
C LYS A 243 -3.88 -9.08 15.00
N ASP A 244 -3.78 -10.17 14.24
CA ASP A 244 -3.76 -11.53 14.80
C ASP A 244 -2.35 -11.93 15.29
N HIS A 245 -1.29 -11.49 14.64
CA HIS A 245 0.08 -11.88 14.97
C HIS A 245 0.88 -10.82 15.71
N PHE A 246 0.53 -9.52 15.55
CA PHE A 246 1.23 -8.43 16.25
C PHE A 246 0.39 -7.77 17.33
N HIS A 247 -0.90 -8.12 17.42
CA HIS A 247 -1.87 -7.46 18.30
C HIS A 247 -1.86 -5.93 18.13
N ALA A 248 -1.58 -5.49 16.89
CA ALA A 248 -1.52 -4.07 16.56
C ALA A 248 -2.91 -3.44 16.64
N VAL A 249 -2.96 -2.27 17.26
CA VAL A 249 -4.18 -1.45 17.26
C VAL A 249 -4.15 -0.59 15.99
N THR A 250 -5.12 -0.82 15.11
CA THR A 250 -5.34 -0.02 13.90
C THR A 250 -6.75 0.57 13.93
N ASN A 251 -6.97 1.62 13.16
CA ASN A 251 -8.31 2.20 13.00
C ASN A 251 -9.15 1.50 11.93
N ILE A 252 -8.57 0.51 11.22
CA ILE A 252 -9.21 -0.12 10.06
C ILE A 252 -10.44 -0.92 10.49
N ASP A 253 -11.57 -0.61 9.87
CA ASP A 253 -12.82 -1.36 10.03
C ASP A 253 -12.82 -2.58 9.10
N GLU A 254 -12.46 -3.75 9.65
CA GLU A 254 -12.36 -4.99 8.90
C GLU A 254 -13.70 -5.44 8.30
N SER A 255 -14.82 -5.03 8.88
CA SER A 255 -16.17 -5.41 8.41
C SER A 255 -16.49 -4.81 7.03
N ARG A 256 -15.81 -3.72 6.65
CA ARG A 256 -15.98 -3.03 5.37
C ARG A 256 -15.03 -3.54 4.26
N LEU A 257 -14.03 -4.37 4.60
CA LEU A 257 -13.03 -4.85 3.64
C LEU A 257 -13.65 -5.56 2.44
N ASN A 258 -14.63 -6.43 2.66
CA ASN A 258 -15.25 -7.17 1.56
C ASN A 258 -16.05 -6.26 0.61
N GLU A 259 -16.78 -5.29 1.13
CA GLU A 259 -17.54 -4.33 0.33
C GLU A 259 -16.63 -3.47 -0.53
N VAL A 260 -15.59 -2.87 0.06
CA VAL A 260 -14.60 -2.04 -0.66
C VAL A 260 -13.88 -2.88 -1.72
N SER A 261 -13.50 -4.12 -1.39
CA SER A 261 -12.89 -5.05 -2.35
C SER A 261 -13.77 -5.29 -3.58
N ARG A 262 -15.10 -5.45 -3.40
CA ARG A 262 -16.04 -5.65 -4.53
C ARG A 262 -16.22 -4.41 -5.36
N VAL A 263 -16.27 -3.23 -4.76
CA VAL A 263 -16.35 -1.96 -5.50
C VAL A 263 -15.09 -1.78 -6.35
N VAL A 264 -13.90 -1.99 -5.79
CA VAL A 264 -12.63 -1.88 -6.53
C VAL A 264 -12.54 -2.96 -7.62
N GLU A 265 -12.99 -4.20 -7.38
CA GLU A 265 -13.11 -5.24 -8.42
C GLU A 265 -13.98 -4.79 -9.58
N SER A 266 -15.16 -4.22 -9.27
CA SER A 266 -16.13 -3.75 -10.29
C SER A 266 -15.57 -2.61 -11.12
N TYR A 267 -14.90 -1.64 -10.51
CA TYR A 267 -14.37 -0.47 -11.22
C TYR A 267 -13.09 -0.78 -11.99
N SER A 268 -12.18 -1.57 -11.41
CA SER A 268 -10.92 -1.94 -12.08
C SER A 268 -11.09 -2.99 -13.17
N GLY A 269 -12.18 -3.79 -13.13
CA GLY A 269 -12.35 -4.96 -13.99
C GLY A 269 -11.39 -6.12 -13.66
N VAL A 270 -10.56 -5.99 -12.63
CA VAL A 270 -9.62 -7.04 -12.20
C VAL A 270 -10.34 -7.98 -11.24
N VAL A 271 -10.66 -9.18 -11.72
CA VAL A 271 -11.45 -10.18 -10.97
C VAL A 271 -10.65 -10.72 -9.78
N ILE A 272 -11.29 -10.76 -8.61
CA ILE A 272 -10.72 -11.36 -7.40
C ILE A 272 -10.77 -12.89 -7.52
N PRO A 273 -9.64 -13.61 -7.44
CA PRO A 273 -9.65 -15.07 -7.41
C PRO A 273 -10.52 -15.59 -6.24
N ALA A 274 -11.30 -16.64 -6.51
CA ALA A 274 -12.22 -17.18 -5.51
C ALA A 274 -11.54 -17.62 -4.19
N ASN A 275 -10.26 -17.99 -4.27
CA ASN A 275 -9.42 -18.40 -3.13
C ASN A 275 -8.50 -17.28 -2.61
N LYS A 276 -8.68 -16.02 -3.05
CA LYS A 276 -7.91 -14.90 -2.51
C LYS A 276 -8.17 -14.76 -1.01
N PRO A 277 -7.14 -14.74 -0.16
CA PRO A 277 -7.34 -14.63 1.28
C PRO A 277 -8.30 -13.50 1.69
N ILE A 278 -9.20 -13.77 2.61
CA ILE A 278 -10.20 -12.88 3.21
C ILE A 278 -11.30 -12.42 2.25
N VAL A 279 -10.97 -11.95 1.04
CA VAL A 279 -11.92 -11.31 0.12
C VAL A 279 -12.43 -12.23 -0.99
N GLY A 280 -11.81 -13.37 -1.24
CA GLY A 280 -12.25 -14.35 -2.24
C GLY A 280 -13.60 -14.99 -1.87
N ASN A 281 -14.40 -15.38 -2.88
CA ASN A 281 -15.74 -15.90 -2.65
C ASN A 281 -15.74 -17.21 -1.86
N SER A 282 -14.73 -18.07 -2.01
CA SER A 282 -14.67 -19.41 -1.43
C SER A 282 -13.91 -19.52 -0.11
N VAL A 283 -13.31 -18.42 0.40
CA VAL A 283 -12.38 -18.50 1.54
C VAL A 283 -13.02 -18.88 2.87
N PHE A 284 -14.32 -18.67 3.00
CA PHE A 284 -15.10 -19.05 4.18
C PHE A 284 -16.06 -20.21 3.92
N THR A 285 -15.87 -20.92 2.79
CA THR A 285 -16.71 -22.04 2.37
C THR A 285 -16.01 -23.37 2.66
N GLN A 286 -16.67 -24.26 3.38
CA GLN A 286 -16.22 -25.61 3.68
C GLN A 286 -16.96 -26.65 2.85
N VAL A 287 -16.24 -27.59 2.23
CA VAL A 287 -16.80 -28.65 1.39
C VAL A 287 -16.67 -30.02 2.04
N ALA A 288 -15.59 -30.29 2.79
CA ALA A 288 -15.34 -31.57 3.40
C ALA A 288 -16.32 -31.86 4.56
N GLY A 289 -16.95 -33.05 4.54
CA GLY A 289 -17.91 -33.45 5.58
C GLY A 289 -17.32 -33.51 6.98
N VAL A 290 -16.05 -33.87 7.12
CA VAL A 290 -15.35 -33.90 8.41
C VAL A 290 -15.17 -32.47 8.99
N HIS A 291 -14.99 -31.48 8.15
CA HIS A 291 -14.88 -30.07 8.61
C HIS A 291 -16.24 -29.55 9.06
N ALA A 292 -17.31 -29.78 8.27
CA ALA A 292 -18.66 -29.40 8.64
C ALA A 292 -19.14 -30.07 9.93
N ASP A 293 -18.76 -31.34 10.16
CA ASP A 293 -19.05 -32.07 11.41
C ASP A 293 -18.21 -31.50 12.58
N GLY A 294 -16.95 -31.19 12.37
CA GLY A 294 -16.07 -30.59 13.37
C GLY A 294 -16.51 -29.21 13.82
N ASP A 295 -17.05 -28.41 12.91
CA ASP A 295 -17.61 -27.10 13.26
C ASP A 295 -18.85 -27.23 14.18
N ASN A 296 -19.64 -28.33 14.06
CA ASN A 296 -20.71 -28.64 14.99
C ASN A 296 -20.17 -29.12 16.37
N LYS A 297 -18.89 -29.46 16.45
CA LYS A 297 -18.21 -29.98 17.63
C LYS A 297 -17.22 -28.96 18.19
N ASN A 298 -17.72 -27.80 18.57
CA ASN A 298 -16.94 -26.72 19.17
C ASN A 298 -15.95 -26.05 18.20
N ASN A 299 -16.35 -25.84 16.93
CA ASN A 299 -15.58 -25.08 15.93
C ASN A 299 -14.16 -25.63 15.72
N LEU A 300 -13.97 -26.93 15.68
CA LEU A 300 -12.64 -27.57 15.59
C LEU A 300 -11.83 -27.16 14.32
N TYR A 301 -12.50 -26.66 13.29
CA TYR A 301 -11.87 -26.22 12.03
C TYR A 301 -11.99 -24.70 11.83
N CYS A 302 -12.17 -23.93 12.90
CA CYS A 302 -12.09 -22.47 12.86
C CYS A 302 -10.68 -22.00 13.25
N ASN A 303 -10.26 -20.89 12.64
CA ASN A 303 -9.07 -20.11 13.01
C ASN A 303 -9.51 -18.69 13.38
N ASP A 304 -8.56 -17.79 13.64
CA ASP A 304 -8.83 -16.40 14.04
C ASP A 304 -9.43 -15.53 12.91
N LEU A 305 -9.37 -16.01 11.66
CA LEU A 305 -10.03 -15.38 10.51
C LEU A 305 -11.51 -15.74 10.48
N LEU A 306 -12.25 -15.25 11.47
CA LEU A 306 -13.71 -15.49 11.55
C LEU A 306 -14.42 -14.67 10.46
N PRO A 307 -15.35 -15.29 9.69
CA PRO A 307 -16.07 -14.60 8.61
C PRO A 307 -16.76 -13.31 9.05
N GLU A 308 -17.32 -13.30 10.25
CA GLU A 308 -18.08 -12.18 10.81
C GLU A 308 -17.22 -10.91 10.97
N ARG A 309 -15.91 -11.06 11.20
CA ARG A 309 -14.95 -9.93 11.25
C ARG A 309 -14.96 -9.13 9.96
N PHE A 310 -15.22 -9.80 8.84
CA PHE A 310 -15.13 -9.26 7.49
C PHE A 310 -16.50 -9.02 6.85
N GLY A 311 -17.56 -8.97 7.67
CA GLY A 311 -18.94 -8.80 7.20
C GLY A 311 -19.43 -9.97 6.36
N ARG A 312 -18.92 -11.18 6.61
CA ARG A 312 -19.26 -12.42 5.89
C ARG A 312 -19.81 -13.50 6.83
N VAL A 313 -20.26 -14.58 6.25
CA VAL A 313 -20.74 -15.75 6.96
C VAL A 313 -19.98 -17.00 6.51
N ARG A 314 -19.92 -18.00 7.37
CA ARG A 314 -19.39 -19.31 7.01
C ARG A 314 -20.40 -20.06 6.16
N GLU A 315 -19.95 -20.63 5.08
CA GLU A 315 -20.75 -21.37 4.11
C GLU A 315 -20.34 -22.83 4.05
N TYR A 316 -21.27 -23.70 3.67
CA TYR A 316 -21.03 -25.14 3.48
C TYR A 316 -21.51 -25.52 2.09
N ALA A 317 -20.60 -25.80 1.18
CA ALA A 317 -20.92 -26.24 -0.17
C ALA A 317 -20.99 -27.76 -0.27
N LEU A 318 -21.74 -28.26 -1.23
CA LEU A 318 -21.82 -29.67 -1.58
C LEU A 318 -20.81 -30.00 -2.67
N GLY A 319 -20.01 -31.04 -2.45
CA GLY A 319 -18.99 -31.50 -3.39
C GLY A 319 -18.62 -32.96 -3.15
N LYS A 320 -17.60 -33.46 -3.85
CA LYS A 320 -17.19 -34.86 -3.82
C LYS A 320 -16.91 -35.42 -2.42
N THR A 321 -16.44 -34.57 -1.50
CA THR A 321 -16.05 -34.96 -0.13
C THR A 321 -17.10 -34.59 0.93
N SER A 322 -18.28 -34.14 0.53
CA SER A 322 -19.35 -33.79 1.43
C SER A 322 -20.02 -35.03 2.03
N GLY A 323 -20.48 -34.89 3.26
CA GLY A 323 -21.18 -35.91 4.01
C GLY A 323 -22.52 -35.40 4.57
N LYS A 324 -23.16 -36.20 5.45
CA LYS A 324 -24.45 -35.84 6.08
C LYS A 324 -24.42 -34.48 6.77
N ALA A 325 -23.28 -34.10 7.37
CA ALA A 325 -23.13 -32.83 8.05
C ALA A 325 -23.30 -31.63 7.09
N ASN A 326 -22.71 -31.67 5.88
CA ASN A 326 -22.89 -30.64 4.87
C ASN A 326 -24.35 -30.54 4.41
N ILE A 327 -25.00 -31.68 4.19
CA ILE A 327 -26.43 -31.70 3.78
C ILE A 327 -27.29 -31.01 4.86
N ARG A 328 -27.09 -31.35 6.14
CA ARG A 328 -27.83 -30.72 7.23
C ARG A 328 -27.61 -29.22 7.40
N LYS A 329 -26.43 -28.73 6.97
CA LYS A 329 -26.12 -27.29 7.03
C LYS A 329 -26.76 -26.51 5.88
N ASN A 330 -27.17 -27.18 4.80
CA ASN A 330 -27.81 -26.58 3.62
C ASN A 330 -29.33 -26.78 3.59
N LEU A 331 -29.92 -27.49 4.55
CA LEU A 331 -31.37 -27.67 4.73
C LEU A 331 -31.88 -26.78 5.84
#